data_9856cb1d574a8db3c2c54941a93605e6
#
_entry.id   9856cb1d574a8db3c2c54941a93605e6
#
_cell.length_a   1.000
_cell.length_b   1.000
_cell.length_c   1.000
_cell.angle_alpha   90.00
_cell.angle_beta   90.00
_cell.angle_gamma   90.00
#
_symmetry.space_group_name_H-M   'P 1'
#
loop_
_entity.id
_entity.type
_entity.pdbx_description
1 polymer ?
#
loop_
_entity_poly.entity_id
_entity_poly.type
_entity_poly.pdbx_seq_one_letter_code
_entity_poly.pdbx_strand_id
1 'polypeptide(L)'
;MSSQSGRVQMQGVQKRYGEVLAVKELNLTIEAGELVTLLGPSGCGKTTTLRMLAGLEDVSAGHITIGGQDVTTQAATYRNVAMVFQSYALFPHMTVMENVAYGLTVSKLPKRMVHEKAEAGLETVGLAGYGARYPSELSGGQQQRVAVARAVVLEPDVLLFDEPLSNLDAKLRRHVREEIRQIQQDLGITALYVTHDQEEAMAVSDKIVVMRDGEIAQMGAPRELYTRPASAFIADFIGDANLLPCRVAGVEGESVAVDIGAVRLRARSDSVLGETATLAVHPHNLELVHLGNANVIPGTVRMAAYLGDHMEYAVESDAGELFVADHRMTHQHRRGDRVGVRVEVENATVLPG
;
A
#
# COMPACT_ATOMS: atom_id res chain seq x y z
N MET A 1 -23.71 -4.51 16.50
CA MET A 1 -22.44 -3.99 17.02
C MET A 1 -22.50 -2.47 16.97
N SER A 2 -22.05 -1.74 18.00
CA SER A 2 -22.11 -0.27 17.99
C SER A 2 -21.20 0.23 16.86
N SER A 3 -21.62 1.24 16.11
CA SER A 3 -20.89 1.84 14.99
C SER A 3 -19.52 2.45 15.32
N GLN A 4 -19.03 2.25 16.53
CA GLN A 4 -17.73 2.76 17.02
C GLN A 4 -16.74 1.66 17.48
N SER A 5 -17.18 0.40 17.63
CA SER A 5 -16.24 -0.67 17.98
C SER A 5 -15.27 -0.87 16.80
N GLY A 6 -13.97 -0.78 17.07
CA GLY A 6 -12.94 -0.91 16.05
C GLY A 6 -12.44 0.39 15.40
N ARG A 7 -13.03 1.55 15.66
CA ARG A 7 -12.45 2.83 15.22
C ARG A 7 -11.12 3.08 15.92
N VAL A 8 -10.07 3.36 15.16
CA VAL A 8 -8.73 3.67 15.68
C VAL A 8 -8.42 5.14 15.47
N GLN A 9 -7.89 5.80 16.51
CA GLN A 9 -7.35 7.15 16.39
C GLN A 9 -5.95 7.21 16.99
N MET A 10 -5.03 7.76 16.25
CA MET A 10 -3.68 8.13 16.67
C MET A 10 -3.56 9.63 16.61
N GLN A 11 -3.23 10.30 17.73
CA GLN A 11 -3.17 11.73 17.84
C GLN A 11 -1.80 12.17 18.37
N GLY A 12 -1.01 12.83 17.52
CA GLY A 12 0.32 13.30 17.84
C GLY A 12 1.29 12.18 18.25
N VAL A 13 1.07 10.94 17.75
CA VAL A 13 1.83 9.75 18.15
C VAL A 13 3.27 9.87 17.69
N GLN A 14 4.22 9.72 18.63
CA GLN A 14 5.65 9.74 18.35
C GLN A 14 6.33 8.51 18.90
N LYS A 15 7.39 8.07 18.22
CA LYS A 15 8.32 7.04 18.71
C LYS A 15 9.76 7.48 18.57
N ARG A 16 10.47 7.45 19.69
CA ARG A 16 11.89 7.77 19.78
C ARG A 16 12.69 6.54 20.26
N TYR A 17 13.80 6.29 19.59
CA TYR A 17 14.82 5.31 20.00
C TYR A 17 16.14 6.07 20.22
N GLY A 18 16.48 6.33 21.47
CA GLY A 18 17.61 7.21 21.79
C GLY A 18 17.44 8.58 21.13
N GLU A 19 18.38 8.98 20.28
CA GLU A 19 18.33 10.27 19.54
C GLU A 19 17.49 10.19 18.25
N VAL A 20 17.10 8.99 17.79
CA VAL A 20 16.38 8.82 16.53
C VAL A 20 14.87 8.91 16.75
N LEU A 21 14.21 9.85 16.08
CA LEU A 21 12.75 9.96 16.03
C LEU A 21 12.24 9.12 14.85
N ALA A 22 11.85 7.88 15.14
CA ALA A 22 11.44 6.90 14.13
C ALA A 22 10.01 7.16 13.59
N VAL A 23 9.13 7.71 14.43
CA VAL A 23 7.79 8.18 14.05
C VAL A 23 7.60 9.58 14.65
N LYS A 24 7.24 10.53 13.78
CA LYS A 24 7.10 11.95 14.11
C LYS A 24 5.62 12.35 14.02
N GLU A 25 5.06 12.80 15.12
CA GLU A 25 3.72 13.42 15.21
C GLU A 25 2.64 12.83 14.29
N LEU A 26 2.50 11.49 14.35
CA LEU A 26 1.56 10.77 13.50
C LEU A 26 0.12 11.06 13.94
N ASN A 27 -0.69 11.57 13.00
CA ASN A 27 -2.13 11.79 13.17
C ASN A 27 -2.87 10.93 12.13
N LEU A 28 -3.57 9.88 12.60
CA LEU A 28 -4.27 8.93 11.73
C LEU A 28 -5.59 8.51 12.37
N THR A 29 -6.65 8.53 11.56
CA THR A 29 -7.94 7.93 11.91
C THR A 29 -8.26 6.81 10.93
N ILE A 30 -8.62 5.65 11.48
CA ILE A 30 -9.14 4.49 10.76
C ILE A 30 -10.58 4.32 11.21
N GLU A 31 -11.52 4.43 10.30
CA GLU A 31 -12.93 4.26 10.63
C GLU A 31 -13.28 2.78 10.85
N ALA A 32 -14.35 2.53 11.60
CA ALA A 32 -14.78 1.15 11.88
C ALA A 32 -15.11 0.41 10.57
N GLY A 33 -14.51 -0.78 10.39
CA GLY A 33 -14.66 -1.61 9.19
C GLY A 33 -13.78 -1.18 8.00
N GLU A 34 -12.98 -0.12 8.13
CA GLU A 34 -12.05 0.35 7.10
C GLU A 34 -10.77 -0.51 7.09
N LEU A 35 -10.26 -0.83 5.91
CA LEU A 35 -8.92 -1.37 5.72
C LEU A 35 -7.99 -0.24 5.28
N VAL A 36 -7.06 0.12 6.16
CA VAL A 36 -6.04 1.15 5.90
C VAL A 36 -4.68 0.48 5.73
N THR A 37 -3.96 0.86 4.67
CA THR A 37 -2.60 0.38 4.44
C THR A 37 -1.56 1.45 4.73
N LEU A 38 -0.56 1.12 5.55
CA LEU A 38 0.68 1.90 5.66
C LEU A 38 1.65 1.43 4.58
N LEU A 39 1.99 2.33 3.68
CA LEU A 39 2.89 2.10 2.55
C LEU A 39 4.08 3.06 2.63
N GLY A 40 5.26 2.67 2.16
CA GLY A 40 6.43 3.56 2.14
C GLY A 40 7.74 2.80 2.10
N PRO A 41 8.87 3.50 1.90
CA PRO A 41 10.21 2.92 1.87
C PRO A 41 10.57 2.17 3.16
N SER A 42 11.58 1.33 3.10
CA SER A 42 12.12 0.66 4.29
C SER A 42 12.61 1.71 5.32
N GLY A 43 12.31 1.47 6.59
CA GLY A 43 12.73 2.36 7.69
C GLY A 43 11.88 3.62 7.90
N CYS A 44 10.79 3.84 7.15
CA CYS A 44 9.95 5.04 7.31
C CYS A 44 8.96 4.99 8.51
N GLY A 45 8.98 3.93 9.33
CA GLY A 45 8.18 3.87 10.57
C GLY A 45 6.91 3.02 10.52
N LYS A 46 6.56 2.34 9.41
CA LYS A 46 5.34 1.52 9.25
C LYS A 46 5.18 0.44 10.33
N THR A 47 6.14 -0.48 10.41
CA THR A 47 6.12 -1.58 11.40
C THR A 47 6.16 -1.05 12.84
N THR A 48 6.87 0.05 13.09
CA THR A 48 6.87 0.70 14.41
C THR A 48 5.48 1.22 14.74
N THR A 49 4.80 1.88 13.82
CA THR A 49 3.43 2.38 13.98
C THR A 49 2.45 1.23 14.25
N LEU A 50 2.56 0.14 13.48
CA LEU A 50 1.75 -1.07 13.69
C LEU A 50 1.98 -1.66 15.09
N ARG A 51 3.24 -1.78 15.53
CA ARG A 51 3.60 -2.33 16.85
C ARG A 51 3.15 -1.45 18.00
N MET A 52 3.17 -0.11 17.85
CA MET A 52 2.60 0.80 18.84
C MET A 52 1.09 0.60 18.95
N LEU A 53 0.36 0.42 17.84
CA LEU A 53 -1.08 0.11 17.88
C LEU A 53 -1.34 -1.25 18.53
N ALA A 54 -0.51 -2.26 18.24
CA ALA A 54 -0.59 -3.59 18.84
C ALA A 54 -0.27 -3.61 20.36
N GLY A 55 0.34 -2.56 20.92
CA GLY A 55 0.86 -2.55 22.29
C GLY A 55 2.10 -3.40 22.49
N LEU A 56 2.83 -3.68 21.41
CA LEU A 56 4.12 -4.37 21.40
C LEU A 56 5.30 -3.40 21.49
N GLU A 57 5.02 -2.11 21.32
CA GLU A 57 5.99 -1.02 21.38
C GLU A 57 5.37 0.17 22.09
N ASP A 58 6.10 0.79 23.03
CA ASP A 58 5.63 1.92 23.79
C ASP A 58 5.61 3.20 22.95
N VAL A 59 4.62 4.03 23.15
CA VAL A 59 4.50 5.38 22.58
C VAL A 59 5.37 6.35 23.37
N SER A 60 6.19 7.16 22.68
CA SER A 60 7.02 8.17 23.35
C SER A 60 6.25 9.47 23.63
N ALA A 61 5.25 9.80 22.81
CA ALA A 61 4.32 10.93 23.00
C ALA A 61 3.05 10.70 22.17
N GLY A 62 1.97 11.41 22.50
CA GLY A 62 0.68 11.31 21.84
C GLY A 62 -0.21 10.23 22.45
N HIS A 63 -1.36 9.98 21.81
CA HIS A 63 -2.38 9.07 22.31
C HIS A 63 -2.89 8.13 21.21
N ILE A 64 -3.24 6.91 21.62
CA ILE A 64 -3.89 5.90 20.76
C ILE A 64 -5.21 5.49 21.42
N THR A 65 -6.31 5.59 20.65
CA THR A 65 -7.62 5.10 21.11
C THR A 65 -8.15 4.04 20.15
N ILE A 66 -8.83 3.03 20.71
CA ILE A 66 -9.56 1.98 19.97
C ILE A 66 -10.99 1.96 20.50
N GLY A 67 -11.98 2.08 19.62
CA GLY A 67 -13.39 2.14 20.03
C GLY A 67 -13.72 3.26 21.01
N GLY A 68 -12.93 4.36 21.01
CA GLY A 68 -13.05 5.48 21.95
C GLY A 68 -12.35 5.25 23.30
N GLN A 69 -11.76 4.11 23.54
CA GLN A 69 -11.00 3.81 24.75
C GLN A 69 -9.52 4.15 24.54
N ASP A 70 -8.91 4.89 25.46
CA ASP A 70 -7.46 5.15 25.44
C ASP A 70 -6.70 3.83 25.80
N VAL A 71 -5.88 3.39 24.86
CA VAL A 71 -5.06 2.17 24.99
C VAL A 71 -3.56 2.50 25.00
N THR A 72 -3.17 3.78 25.05
CA THR A 72 -1.79 4.25 24.88
C THR A 72 -0.79 3.50 25.76
N THR A 73 -1.10 3.30 27.02
CA THR A 73 -0.23 2.63 27.99
C THR A 73 -0.62 1.18 28.28
N GLN A 74 -1.66 0.67 27.60
CA GLN A 74 -2.09 -0.71 27.81
C GLN A 74 -1.15 -1.68 27.09
N ALA A 75 -0.77 -2.76 27.78
CA ALA A 75 -0.03 -3.86 27.15
C ALA A 75 -0.91 -4.61 26.12
N ALA A 76 -0.28 -5.23 25.12
CA ALA A 76 -0.94 -5.94 24.03
C ALA A 76 -2.06 -6.91 24.46
N THR A 77 -1.87 -7.59 25.61
CA THR A 77 -2.82 -8.57 26.15
C THR A 77 -4.15 -7.96 26.61
N TYR A 78 -4.21 -6.65 26.81
CA TYR A 78 -5.41 -5.94 27.25
C TYR A 78 -6.07 -5.15 26.11
N ARG A 79 -5.43 -5.11 24.93
CA ARG A 79 -6.01 -4.51 23.74
C ARG A 79 -6.79 -5.58 22.97
N ASN A 80 -7.99 -5.26 22.55
CA ASN A 80 -8.77 -6.18 21.70
C ASN A 80 -8.31 -6.13 20.24
N VAL A 81 -7.04 -6.46 20.02
CA VAL A 81 -6.41 -6.48 18.68
C VAL A 81 -5.80 -7.85 18.41
N ALA A 82 -5.79 -8.26 17.15
CA ALA A 82 -5.07 -9.47 16.74
C ALA A 82 -4.09 -9.11 15.62
N MET A 83 -2.96 -9.86 15.55
CA MET A 83 -1.90 -9.58 14.59
C MET A 83 -1.53 -10.81 13.79
N VAL A 84 -1.43 -10.64 12.48
CA VAL A 84 -0.88 -11.60 11.52
C VAL A 84 0.53 -11.13 11.16
N PHE A 85 1.53 -11.94 11.52
CA PHE A 85 2.94 -11.64 11.31
C PHE A 85 3.42 -12.08 9.93
N GLN A 86 4.49 -11.47 9.44
CA GLN A 86 5.16 -11.80 8.19
C GLN A 86 5.55 -13.29 8.08
N SER A 87 5.98 -13.93 9.19
CA SER A 87 6.34 -15.35 9.23
C SER A 87 5.15 -16.28 9.54
N TYR A 88 3.92 -15.74 9.53
CA TYR A 88 2.69 -16.41 9.99
C TYR A 88 2.71 -16.82 11.46
N ALA A 89 3.88 -17.03 12.04
CA ALA A 89 4.12 -17.40 13.44
C ALA A 89 3.26 -18.59 13.91
N LEU A 90 3.04 -19.58 13.04
CA LEU A 90 2.35 -20.82 13.40
C LEU A 90 3.25 -21.67 14.29
N PHE A 91 2.63 -22.34 15.28
CA PHE A 91 3.31 -23.29 16.14
C PHE A 91 3.52 -24.60 15.35
N PRO A 92 4.78 -24.97 14.98
CA PRO A 92 5.02 -26.08 14.07
C PRO A 92 4.72 -27.46 14.68
N HIS A 93 4.69 -27.55 16.01
CA HIS A 93 4.40 -28.77 16.78
C HIS A 93 2.91 -28.95 17.09
N MET A 94 2.07 -28.00 16.71
CA MET A 94 0.62 -28.02 16.87
C MET A 94 -0.07 -28.26 15.53
N THR A 95 -1.19 -28.96 15.56
CA THR A 95 -2.06 -29.10 14.38
C THR A 95 -2.68 -27.75 14.00
N VAL A 96 -3.31 -27.68 12.81
CA VAL A 96 -4.07 -26.52 12.36
C VAL A 96 -5.17 -26.14 13.34
N MET A 97 -5.94 -27.14 13.81
CA MET A 97 -6.98 -26.95 14.83
C MET A 97 -6.42 -26.36 16.11
N GLU A 98 -5.31 -26.91 16.61
CA GLU A 98 -4.67 -26.43 17.85
C GLU A 98 -4.10 -25.02 17.68
N ASN A 99 -3.54 -24.69 16.52
CA ASN A 99 -3.09 -23.33 16.22
C ASN A 99 -4.25 -22.32 16.27
N VAL A 100 -5.37 -22.61 15.62
CA VAL A 100 -6.54 -21.72 15.60
C VAL A 100 -7.18 -21.64 17.00
N ALA A 101 -7.27 -22.77 17.70
CA ALA A 101 -7.87 -22.86 19.03
C ALA A 101 -6.99 -22.25 20.15
N TYR A 102 -5.72 -21.94 19.88
CA TYR A 102 -4.75 -21.57 20.92
C TYR A 102 -5.21 -20.40 21.78
N GLY A 103 -5.56 -19.27 21.17
CA GLY A 103 -6.02 -18.09 21.88
C GLY A 103 -7.32 -18.31 22.68
N LEU A 104 -8.25 -19.06 22.10
CA LEU A 104 -9.51 -19.44 22.79
C LEU A 104 -9.25 -20.30 24.03
N THR A 105 -8.25 -21.21 23.96
CA THR A 105 -7.85 -22.06 25.07
C THR A 105 -7.24 -21.24 26.20
N VAL A 106 -6.38 -20.26 25.85
CA VAL A 106 -5.76 -19.34 26.83
C VAL A 106 -6.84 -18.49 27.52
N SER A 107 -7.92 -18.12 26.81
CA SER A 107 -9.06 -17.38 27.35
C SER A 107 -9.96 -18.22 28.26
N LYS A 108 -9.59 -19.49 28.54
CA LYS A 108 -10.30 -20.41 29.44
C LYS A 108 -11.77 -20.69 29.07
N LEU A 109 -12.09 -20.64 27.79
CA LEU A 109 -13.40 -21.02 27.29
C LEU A 109 -13.65 -22.54 27.47
N PRO A 110 -14.92 -23.00 27.58
CA PRO A 110 -15.23 -24.42 27.60
C PRO A 110 -14.71 -25.14 26.36
N LYS A 111 -14.12 -26.33 26.51
CA LYS A 111 -13.51 -27.10 25.41
C LYS A 111 -14.41 -27.26 24.18
N ARG A 112 -15.71 -27.47 24.41
CA ARG A 112 -16.70 -27.59 23.33
C ARG A 112 -16.80 -26.29 22.50
N MET A 113 -16.90 -25.13 23.18
CA MET A 113 -16.94 -23.83 22.52
C MET A 113 -15.64 -23.52 21.77
N VAL A 114 -14.48 -23.89 22.36
CA VAL A 114 -13.18 -23.73 21.69
C VAL A 114 -13.17 -24.48 20.36
N HIS A 115 -13.63 -25.73 20.35
CA HIS A 115 -13.66 -26.56 19.14
C HIS A 115 -14.63 -26.00 18.10
N GLU A 116 -15.87 -25.68 18.50
CA GLU A 116 -16.89 -25.13 17.62
C GLU A 116 -16.43 -23.80 16.98
N LYS A 117 -15.86 -22.88 17.78
CA LYS A 117 -15.33 -21.60 17.25
C LYS A 117 -14.13 -21.80 16.33
N ALA A 118 -13.22 -22.72 16.66
CA ALA A 118 -12.05 -22.99 15.82
C ALA A 118 -12.43 -23.64 14.48
N GLU A 119 -13.41 -24.57 14.47
CA GLU A 119 -13.96 -25.12 13.22
C GLU A 119 -14.61 -24.03 12.37
N ALA A 120 -15.48 -23.19 12.95
CA ALA A 120 -16.09 -22.07 12.24
C ALA A 120 -15.04 -21.09 11.68
N GLY A 121 -13.95 -20.83 12.45
CA GLY A 121 -12.83 -20.01 11.98
C GLY A 121 -12.12 -20.63 10.78
N LEU A 122 -11.94 -21.94 10.75
CA LEU A 122 -11.37 -22.64 9.60
C LEU A 122 -12.30 -22.64 8.38
N GLU A 123 -13.61 -22.76 8.60
CA GLU A 123 -14.60 -22.63 7.52
C GLU A 123 -14.57 -21.22 6.90
N THR A 124 -14.50 -20.17 7.72
CA THR A 124 -14.43 -18.78 7.27
C THR A 124 -13.25 -18.53 6.30
N VAL A 125 -12.13 -19.21 6.50
CA VAL A 125 -10.95 -19.08 5.63
C VAL A 125 -10.85 -20.18 4.56
N GLY A 126 -11.91 -20.96 4.34
CA GLY A 126 -11.96 -22.03 3.32
C GLY A 126 -11.04 -23.22 3.61
N LEU A 127 -10.77 -23.51 4.89
CA LEU A 127 -9.92 -24.62 5.34
C LEU A 127 -10.70 -25.67 6.15
N ALA A 128 -12.00 -25.84 5.89
CA ALA A 128 -12.80 -26.92 6.48
C ALA A 128 -12.13 -28.30 6.25
N GLY A 129 -12.06 -29.12 7.28
CA GLY A 129 -11.44 -30.45 7.23
C GLY A 129 -9.92 -30.50 7.29
N TYR A 130 -9.22 -29.36 7.37
CA TYR A 130 -7.75 -29.30 7.53
C TYR A 130 -7.27 -29.38 8.96
N GLY A 131 -8.15 -29.41 9.94
CA GLY A 131 -7.84 -29.29 11.36
C GLY A 131 -6.79 -30.28 11.91
N ALA A 132 -6.73 -31.51 11.38
CA ALA A 132 -5.81 -32.54 11.83
C ALA A 132 -4.39 -32.42 11.23
N ARG A 133 -4.17 -31.57 10.23
CA ARG A 133 -2.86 -31.40 9.58
C ARG A 133 -1.93 -30.55 10.42
N TYR A 134 -0.63 -30.69 10.17
CA TYR A 134 0.41 -29.83 10.71
C TYR A 134 0.76 -28.69 9.73
N PRO A 135 1.29 -27.54 10.21
CA PRO A 135 1.72 -26.46 9.34
C PRO A 135 2.67 -26.88 8.20
N SER A 136 3.56 -27.86 8.45
CA SER A 136 4.49 -28.39 7.45
C SER A 136 3.82 -29.12 6.28
N GLU A 137 2.55 -29.50 6.41
CA GLU A 137 1.76 -30.18 5.39
C GLU A 137 0.94 -29.21 4.52
N LEU A 138 1.10 -27.89 4.76
CA LEU A 138 0.34 -26.83 4.12
C LEU A 138 1.21 -25.99 3.18
N SER A 139 0.60 -25.51 2.09
CA SER A 139 1.22 -24.46 1.26
C SER A 139 1.33 -23.14 2.04
N GLY A 140 2.21 -22.22 1.60
CA GLY A 140 2.36 -20.90 2.23
C GLY A 140 1.05 -20.11 2.35
N GLY A 141 0.22 -20.10 1.28
CA GLY A 141 -1.10 -19.47 1.34
C GLY A 141 -2.07 -20.14 2.30
N GLN A 142 -2.01 -21.49 2.45
CA GLN A 142 -2.80 -22.20 3.47
C GLN A 142 -2.32 -21.87 4.89
N GLN A 143 -1.00 -21.79 5.12
CA GLN A 143 -0.44 -21.37 6.40
C GLN A 143 -0.88 -19.97 6.78
N GLN A 144 -0.89 -19.06 5.82
CA GLN A 144 -1.37 -17.70 6.03
C GLN A 144 -2.85 -17.67 6.40
N ARG A 145 -3.71 -18.42 5.69
CA ARG A 145 -5.13 -18.54 6.05
C ARG A 145 -5.35 -19.11 7.45
N VAL A 146 -4.53 -20.06 7.88
CA VAL A 146 -4.54 -20.54 9.27
C VAL A 146 -4.16 -19.42 10.25
N ALA A 147 -3.17 -18.58 9.92
CA ALA A 147 -2.78 -17.44 10.76
C ALA A 147 -3.90 -16.39 10.84
N VAL A 148 -4.60 -16.13 9.73
CA VAL A 148 -5.79 -15.26 9.71
C VAL A 148 -6.91 -15.87 10.55
N ALA A 149 -7.23 -17.16 10.39
CA ALA A 149 -8.26 -17.85 11.19
C ALA A 149 -7.95 -17.76 12.69
N ARG A 150 -6.68 -17.99 13.09
CA ARG A 150 -6.21 -17.86 14.48
C ARG A 150 -6.42 -16.45 15.04
N ALA A 151 -6.28 -15.43 14.19
CA ALA A 151 -6.47 -14.03 14.57
C ALA A 151 -7.97 -13.68 14.69
N VAL A 152 -8.78 -14.04 13.71
CA VAL A 152 -10.20 -13.63 13.64
C VAL A 152 -11.10 -14.41 14.61
N VAL A 153 -10.74 -15.65 14.97
CA VAL A 153 -11.53 -16.49 15.90
C VAL A 153 -11.69 -15.87 17.30
N LEU A 154 -10.79 -14.93 17.65
CA LEU A 154 -10.84 -14.15 18.88
C LEU A 154 -11.81 -12.97 18.82
N GLU A 155 -12.42 -12.72 17.66
CA GLU A 155 -13.35 -11.61 17.42
C GLU A 155 -12.75 -10.25 17.82
N PRO A 156 -11.54 -9.90 17.34
CA PRO A 156 -10.87 -8.65 17.72
C PRO A 156 -11.58 -7.42 17.13
N ASP A 157 -11.45 -6.26 17.78
CA ASP A 157 -11.94 -4.97 17.24
C ASP A 157 -11.11 -4.51 16.03
N VAL A 158 -9.80 -4.83 16.03
CA VAL A 158 -8.85 -4.42 14.99
C VAL A 158 -7.93 -5.58 14.61
N LEU A 159 -7.78 -5.80 13.30
CA LEU A 159 -6.87 -6.79 12.74
C LEU A 159 -5.64 -6.11 12.14
N LEU A 160 -4.45 -6.55 12.55
CA LEU A 160 -3.18 -5.97 12.15
C LEU A 160 -2.41 -6.95 11.26
N PHE A 161 -1.91 -6.49 10.12
CA PHE A 161 -1.12 -7.28 9.19
C PHE A 161 0.28 -6.67 9.02
N ASP A 162 1.33 -7.42 9.39
CA ASP A 162 2.73 -7.02 9.23
C ASP A 162 3.35 -7.75 8.04
N GLU A 163 3.32 -7.15 6.85
CA GLU A 163 3.82 -7.68 5.57
C GLU A 163 3.39 -9.14 5.29
N PRO A 164 2.09 -9.45 5.34
CA PRO A 164 1.63 -10.84 5.39
C PRO A 164 1.89 -11.64 4.11
N LEU A 165 2.18 -10.99 2.96
CA LEU A 165 2.35 -11.64 1.66
C LEU A 165 3.79 -11.71 1.15
N SER A 166 4.75 -11.16 1.90
CA SER A 166 6.15 -11.02 1.46
C SER A 166 6.84 -12.35 1.16
N ASN A 167 6.39 -13.46 1.78
CA ASN A 167 6.98 -14.79 1.63
C ASN A 167 6.31 -15.65 0.54
N LEU A 168 5.39 -15.09 -0.26
CA LEU A 168 4.64 -15.80 -1.30
C LEU A 168 5.15 -15.45 -2.72
N ASP A 169 5.05 -16.42 -3.63
CA ASP A 169 5.24 -16.15 -5.06
C ASP A 169 4.15 -15.23 -5.62
N ALA A 170 4.40 -14.57 -6.76
CA ALA A 170 3.53 -13.56 -7.32
C ALA A 170 2.10 -14.07 -7.62
N LYS A 171 1.94 -15.30 -8.10
CA LYS A 171 0.62 -15.87 -8.41
C LYS A 171 -0.18 -16.16 -7.15
N LEU A 172 0.46 -16.75 -6.15
CA LEU A 172 -0.16 -17.07 -4.87
C LEU A 172 -0.48 -15.79 -4.10
N ARG A 173 0.41 -14.78 -4.16
CA ARG A 173 0.23 -13.47 -3.53
C ARG A 173 -1.06 -12.79 -4.01
N ARG A 174 -1.32 -12.76 -5.33
CA ARG A 174 -2.56 -12.19 -5.88
C ARG A 174 -3.81 -12.85 -5.30
N HIS A 175 -3.84 -14.18 -5.29
CA HIS A 175 -5.01 -14.93 -4.80
C HIS A 175 -5.25 -14.72 -3.30
N VAL A 176 -4.19 -14.82 -2.49
CA VAL A 176 -4.31 -14.65 -1.03
C VAL A 176 -4.66 -13.20 -0.66
N ARG A 177 -4.18 -12.21 -1.43
CA ARG A 177 -4.55 -10.80 -1.27
C ARG A 177 -6.06 -10.61 -1.43
N GLU A 178 -6.67 -11.18 -2.46
CA GLU A 178 -8.10 -11.13 -2.71
C GLU A 178 -8.88 -11.81 -1.57
N GLU A 179 -8.41 -12.96 -1.09
CA GLU A 179 -9.02 -13.68 0.04
C GLU A 179 -8.97 -12.86 1.35
N ILE A 180 -7.84 -12.24 1.69
CA ILE A 180 -7.73 -11.39 2.88
C ILE A 180 -8.74 -10.23 2.81
N ARG A 181 -8.84 -9.57 1.64
CA ARG A 181 -9.80 -8.48 1.45
C ARG A 181 -11.23 -8.98 1.62
N GLN A 182 -11.57 -10.11 1.02
CA GLN A 182 -12.91 -10.70 1.14
C GLN A 182 -13.25 -11.04 2.60
N ILE A 183 -12.35 -11.71 3.32
CA ILE A 183 -12.54 -12.03 4.74
C ILE A 183 -12.76 -10.76 5.57
N GLN A 184 -11.96 -9.73 5.34
CA GLN A 184 -12.08 -8.45 6.05
C GLN A 184 -13.45 -7.79 5.79
N GLN A 185 -13.92 -7.82 4.54
CA GLN A 185 -15.23 -7.27 4.15
C GLN A 185 -16.40 -8.09 4.74
N ASP A 186 -16.34 -9.41 4.66
CA ASP A 186 -17.39 -10.31 5.15
C ASP A 186 -17.55 -10.20 6.67
N LEU A 187 -16.47 -9.98 7.39
CA LEU A 187 -16.48 -9.79 8.84
C LEU A 187 -16.76 -8.34 9.25
N GLY A 188 -16.61 -7.36 8.33
CA GLY A 188 -16.72 -5.93 8.63
C GLY A 188 -15.71 -5.46 9.69
N ILE A 189 -14.54 -6.10 9.76
CA ILE A 189 -13.53 -5.82 10.78
C ILE A 189 -12.62 -4.66 10.32
N THR A 190 -12.25 -3.79 11.27
CA THR A 190 -11.25 -2.75 11.02
C THR A 190 -9.87 -3.38 10.86
N ALA A 191 -9.12 -2.95 9.85
CA ALA A 191 -7.80 -3.51 9.59
C ALA A 191 -6.73 -2.44 9.33
N LEU A 192 -5.53 -2.66 9.89
CA LEU A 192 -4.32 -1.92 9.53
C LEU A 192 -3.33 -2.90 8.88
N TYR A 193 -2.98 -2.61 7.64
CA TYR A 193 -2.12 -3.44 6.81
C TYR A 193 -0.78 -2.72 6.55
N VAL A 194 0.33 -3.40 6.73
CA VAL A 194 1.67 -2.87 6.40
C VAL A 194 2.22 -3.64 5.21
N THR A 195 2.66 -2.92 4.21
CA THR A 195 3.38 -3.48 3.06
C THR A 195 4.38 -2.46 2.49
N HIS A 196 5.32 -2.94 1.70
CA HIS A 196 6.16 -2.13 0.82
C HIS A 196 5.77 -2.31 -0.66
N ASP A 197 4.79 -3.18 -0.95
CA ASP A 197 4.31 -3.48 -2.30
C ASP A 197 3.12 -2.57 -2.63
N GLN A 198 3.29 -1.76 -3.68
CA GLN A 198 2.29 -0.79 -4.13
C GLN A 198 1.05 -1.49 -4.71
N GLU A 199 1.23 -2.61 -5.44
CA GLU A 199 0.11 -3.36 -6.00
C GLU A 199 -0.77 -3.96 -4.90
N GLU A 200 -0.14 -4.44 -3.81
CA GLU A 200 -0.88 -4.91 -2.64
C GLU A 200 -1.72 -3.77 -2.06
N ALA A 201 -1.07 -2.63 -1.74
CA ALA A 201 -1.74 -1.48 -1.16
C ALA A 201 -2.91 -1.00 -2.03
N MET A 202 -2.67 -0.83 -3.34
CA MET A 202 -3.69 -0.38 -4.29
C MET A 202 -4.90 -1.31 -4.40
N ALA A 203 -4.69 -2.63 -4.25
CA ALA A 203 -5.74 -3.61 -4.49
C ALA A 203 -6.61 -3.91 -3.26
N VAL A 204 -6.09 -3.78 -2.03
CA VAL A 204 -6.84 -4.18 -0.83
C VAL A 204 -7.43 -3.01 -0.06
N SER A 205 -6.90 -1.79 -0.21
CA SER A 205 -7.15 -0.70 0.72
C SER A 205 -8.40 0.11 0.39
N ASP A 206 -9.11 0.54 1.42
CA ASP A 206 -10.05 1.65 1.34
C ASP A 206 -9.29 2.98 1.36
N LYS A 207 -8.20 3.05 2.16
CA LYS A 207 -7.31 4.19 2.29
C LYS A 207 -5.86 3.75 2.38
N ILE A 208 -4.98 4.43 1.69
CA ILE A 208 -3.53 4.25 1.80
C ILE A 208 -2.93 5.46 2.52
N VAL A 209 -2.01 5.20 3.42
CA VAL A 209 -1.19 6.19 4.12
C VAL A 209 0.24 5.99 3.67
N VAL A 210 0.74 6.90 2.83
CA VAL A 210 2.14 6.85 2.38
C VAL A 210 3.00 7.53 3.42
N MET A 211 3.95 6.77 3.98
CA MET A 211 4.89 7.25 4.98
C MET A 211 6.27 7.50 4.37
N ARG A 212 6.92 8.58 4.80
CA ARG A 212 8.30 8.92 4.47
C ARG A 212 8.98 9.55 5.68
N ASP A 213 10.17 9.10 6.02
CA ASP A 213 11.01 9.70 7.08
C ASP A 213 10.31 9.88 8.43
N GLY A 214 9.42 8.94 8.80
CA GLY A 214 8.65 8.96 10.05
C GLY A 214 7.39 9.83 10.04
N GLU A 215 7.00 10.38 8.89
CA GLU A 215 5.84 11.26 8.71
C GLU A 215 4.87 10.69 7.66
N ILE A 216 3.63 11.19 7.66
CA ILE A 216 2.66 10.93 6.60
C ILE A 216 2.96 11.91 5.46
N ALA A 217 3.38 11.39 4.30
CA ALA A 217 3.61 12.20 3.10
C ALA A 217 2.29 12.54 2.38
N GLN A 218 1.39 11.56 2.26
CA GLN A 218 0.03 11.74 1.75
C GLN A 218 -0.84 10.57 2.23
N MET A 219 -2.14 10.79 2.39
CA MET A 219 -3.13 9.74 2.61
C MET A 219 -4.38 10.03 1.78
N GLY A 220 -5.02 8.97 1.30
CA GLY A 220 -6.24 9.06 0.49
C GLY A 220 -6.67 7.71 -0.06
N ALA A 221 -7.73 7.70 -0.85
CA ALA A 221 -8.12 6.50 -1.59
C ALA A 221 -7.03 6.11 -2.62
N PRO A 222 -6.86 4.82 -2.95
CA PRO A 222 -5.84 4.36 -3.90
C PRO A 222 -5.80 5.19 -5.20
N ARG A 223 -6.97 5.38 -5.82
CA ARG A 223 -7.09 6.16 -7.06
C ARG A 223 -6.67 7.62 -6.90
N GLU A 224 -6.95 8.23 -5.76
CA GLU A 224 -6.60 9.62 -5.46
C GLU A 224 -5.07 9.80 -5.42
N LEU A 225 -4.37 8.92 -4.70
CA LEU A 225 -2.90 8.95 -4.61
C LEU A 225 -2.23 8.81 -5.99
N TYR A 226 -2.81 7.98 -6.85
CA TYR A 226 -2.32 7.74 -8.19
C TYR A 226 -2.58 8.91 -9.15
N THR A 227 -3.80 9.48 -9.13
CA THR A 227 -4.22 10.51 -10.08
C THR A 227 -3.98 11.95 -9.60
N ARG A 228 -3.77 12.15 -8.29
CA ARG A 228 -3.58 13.45 -7.63
C ARG A 228 -2.44 13.38 -6.61
N PRO A 229 -1.21 13.06 -7.04
CA PRO A 229 -0.08 13.05 -6.12
C PRO A 229 0.19 14.46 -5.57
N ALA A 230 0.42 14.58 -4.26
CA ALA A 230 0.69 15.86 -3.62
C ALA A 230 2.13 16.35 -3.83
N SER A 231 3.03 15.48 -4.28
CA SER A 231 4.45 15.79 -4.47
C SER A 231 5.10 14.88 -5.52
N ALA A 232 6.27 15.30 -6.01
CA ALA A 232 7.09 14.48 -6.91
C ALA A 232 7.44 13.12 -6.28
N PHE A 233 7.69 13.08 -4.96
CA PHE A 233 7.92 11.82 -4.25
C PHE A 233 6.73 10.87 -4.36
N ILE A 234 5.51 11.36 -4.17
CA ILE A 234 4.31 10.51 -4.27
C ILE A 234 4.10 10.01 -5.70
N ALA A 235 4.27 10.89 -6.69
CA ALA A 235 4.13 10.53 -8.10
C ALA A 235 5.11 9.44 -8.54
N ASP A 236 6.37 9.57 -8.11
CA ASP A 236 7.42 8.59 -8.37
C ASP A 236 7.16 7.30 -7.57
N PHE A 237 6.91 7.42 -6.28
CA PHE A 237 6.72 6.27 -5.38
C PHE A 237 5.44 5.47 -5.68
N ILE A 238 4.38 6.09 -6.23
CA ILE A 238 3.09 5.47 -6.54
C ILE A 238 2.93 5.34 -8.07
N GLY A 239 3.71 4.47 -8.73
CA GLY A 239 3.56 4.16 -10.15
C GLY A 239 4.66 4.66 -11.06
N ASP A 240 5.86 4.89 -10.50
CA ASP A 240 7.11 5.13 -11.24
C ASP A 240 6.97 6.26 -12.29
N ALA A 241 6.36 7.40 -11.88
CA ALA A 241 6.09 8.50 -12.80
C ALA A 241 7.39 9.13 -13.33
N ASN A 242 7.41 9.43 -14.60
CA ASN A 242 8.42 10.32 -15.17
C ASN A 242 8.26 11.72 -14.58
N LEU A 243 9.33 12.27 -14.03
CA LEU A 243 9.39 13.59 -13.42
C LEU A 243 10.17 14.54 -14.35
N LEU A 244 9.46 15.40 -15.08
CA LEU A 244 10.01 16.29 -16.07
C LEU A 244 10.10 17.72 -15.52
N PRO A 245 11.30 18.26 -15.28
CA PRO A 245 11.45 19.67 -14.94
C PRO A 245 10.83 20.56 -16.03
N CYS A 246 9.99 21.50 -15.66
CA CYS A 246 9.30 22.38 -16.59
C CYS A 246 9.23 23.82 -16.06
N ARG A 247 8.96 24.76 -16.96
CA ARG A 247 8.72 26.16 -16.63
C ARG A 247 7.23 26.46 -16.78
N VAL A 248 6.63 27.12 -15.81
CA VAL A 248 5.23 27.54 -15.87
C VAL A 248 5.09 28.71 -16.81
N ALA A 249 4.31 28.53 -17.88
CA ALA A 249 4.06 29.54 -18.92
C ALA A 249 2.74 30.30 -18.70
N GLY A 250 1.78 29.70 -17.99
CA GLY A 250 0.50 30.32 -17.63
C GLY A 250 -0.41 29.38 -16.85
N VAL A 251 -1.32 29.97 -16.08
CA VAL A 251 -2.27 29.23 -15.23
C VAL A 251 -3.68 29.73 -15.54
N GLU A 252 -4.60 28.83 -15.87
CA GLU A 252 -6.02 29.10 -16.15
C GLU A 252 -6.89 28.10 -15.36
N GLY A 253 -7.25 28.47 -14.13
CA GLY A 253 -7.93 27.56 -13.21
C GLY A 253 -7.05 26.38 -12.82
N GLU A 254 -7.54 25.15 -13.01
CA GLU A 254 -6.77 23.91 -12.79
C GLU A 254 -5.85 23.56 -13.99
N SER A 255 -5.96 24.25 -15.14
CA SER A 255 -5.15 24.03 -16.32
C SER A 255 -3.89 24.89 -16.29
N VAL A 256 -2.75 24.25 -16.43
CA VAL A 256 -1.43 24.90 -16.40
C VAL A 256 -0.71 24.64 -17.72
N ALA A 257 -0.27 25.70 -18.37
CA ALA A 257 0.62 25.62 -19.52
C ALA A 257 2.06 25.55 -19.02
N VAL A 258 2.80 24.54 -19.45
CA VAL A 258 4.20 24.31 -19.07
C VAL A 258 5.07 24.15 -20.30
N ASP A 259 6.29 24.67 -20.23
CA ASP A 259 7.31 24.52 -21.25
C ASP A 259 8.36 23.50 -20.81
N ILE A 260 8.57 22.46 -21.62
CA ILE A 260 9.60 21.44 -21.47
C ILE A 260 10.52 21.56 -22.69
N GLY A 261 11.64 22.25 -22.53
CA GLY A 261 12.49 22.61 -23.64
C GLY A 261 11.72 23.45 -24.67
N ALA A 262 11.61 22.95 -25.90
CA ALA A 262 10.88 23.59 -26.98
C ALA A 262 9.38 23.19 -27.07
N VAL A 263 8.94 22.29 -26.24
CA VAL A 263 7.58 21.73 -26.28
C VAL A 263 6.70 22.40 -25.22
N ARG A 264 5.55 22.91 -25.65
CA ARG A 264 4.54 23.49 -24.75
C ARG A 264 3.39 22.49 -24.57
N LEU A 265 3.10 22.17 -23.35
CA LEU A 265 2.01 21.26 -22.97
C LEU A 265 1.05 21.97 -22.02
N ARG A 266 -0.19 21.49 -21.95
CA ARG A 266 -1.15 21.85 -20.91
C ARG A 266 -1.45 20.62 -20.07
N ALA A 267 -1.37 20.75 -18.75
CA ALA A 267 -1.67 19.69 -17.83
C ALA A 267 -2.42 20.26 -16.62
N ARG A 268 -2.83 19.40 -15.70
CA ARG A 268 -3.55 19.79 -14.50
C ARG A 268 -2.58 20.12 -13.36
N SER A 269 -2.99 21.05 -12.48
CA SER A 269 -2.37 21.25 -11.17
C SER A 269 -3.43 21.55 -10.12
N ASP A 270 -3.33 20.91 -8.97
CA ASP A 270 -4.14 21.18 -7.78
C ASP A 270 -3.34 22.04 -6.75
N SER A 271 -2.13 22.47 -7.12
CA SER A 271 -1.19 23.19 -6.23
C SER A 271 -0.88 24.59 -6.72
N VAL A 272 -0.47 25.46 -5.80
CA VAL A 272 0.10 26.75 -6.15
C VAL A 272 1.51 26.54 -6.71
N LEU A 273 1.75 27.00 -7.92
CA LEU A 273 3.01 26.79 -8.63
C LEU A 273 3.87 28.07 -8.62
N GLY A 274 5.19 27.88 -8.57
CA GLY A 274 6.19 28.91 -8.85
C GLY A 274 6.48 29.04 -10.35
N GLU A 275 7.58 29.73 -10.67
CA GLU A 275 8.07 29.84 -12.08
C GLU A 275 8.58 28.51 -12.62
N THR A 276 9.11 27.65 -11.74
CA THR A 276 9.55 26.29 -12.05
C THR A 276 8.63 25.29 -11.41
N ALA A 277 8.39 24.18 -12.09
CA ALA A 277 7.54 23.09 -11.65
C ALA A 277 8.06 21.75 -12.17
N THR A 278 7.43 20.67 -11.76
CA THR A 278 7.71 19.31 -12.25
C THR A 278 6.43 18.76 -12.88
N LEU A 279 6.50 18.37 -14.16
CA LEU A 279 5.43 17.58 -14.79
C LEU A 279 5.65 16.11 -14.42
N ALA A 280 4.69 15.54 -13.72
CA ALA A 280 4.64 14.12 -13.40
C ALA A 280 3.72 13.40 -14.39
N VAL A 281 4.20 12.33 -15.02
CA VAL A 281 3.44 11.52 -15.97
C VAL A 281 3.85 10.06 -15.86
N HIS A 282 2.86 9.17 -15.68
CA HIS A 282 3.12 7.74 -15.59
C HIS A 282 3.56 7.14 -16.94
N PRO A 283 4.39 6.09 -16.95
CA PRO A 283 4.96 5.50 -18.17
C PRO A 283 3.92 5.09 -19.23
N HIS A 284 2.75 4.61 -18.84
CA HIS A 284 1.68 4.19 -19.76
C HIS A 284 0.87 5.37 -20.37
N ASN A 285 1.07 6.60 -19.86
CA ASN A 285 0.51 7.84 -20.41
C ASN A 285 1.49 8.56 -21.36
N LEU A 286 2.60 7.89 -21.67
CA LEU A 286 3.53 8.28 -22.71
C LEU A 286 3.39 7.35 -23.92
N GLU A 287 3.47 7.92 -25.12
CA GLU A 287 3.38 7.17 -26.37
C GLU A 287 4.55 7.50 -27.29
N LEU A 288 5.15 6.45 -27.88
CA LEU A 288 6.17 6.64 -28.91
C LEU A 288 5.51 6.89 -30.27
N VAL A 289 5.88 8.01 -30.89
CA VAL A 289 5.33 8.47 -32.16
C VAL A 289 6.44 8.95 -33.11
N HIS A 290 6.10 9.21 -34.36
CA HIS A 290 7.06 9.78 -35.31
C HIS A 290 7.47 11.22 -34.92
N LEU A 291 8.74 11.55 -35.12
CA LEU A 291 9.34 12.86 -34.81
C LEU A 291 8.64 14.05 -35.53
N GLY A 292 7.93 13.80 -36.62
CA GLY A 292 7.20 14.84 -37.39
C GLY A 292 5.88 15.26 -36.74
N ASN A 293 5.43 14.64 -35.67
CA ASN A 293 4.21 15.01 -34.96
C ASN A 293 4.42 16.30 -34.13
N ALA A 294 3.36 17.09 -33.97
CA ALA A 294 3.39 18.27 -33.12
C ALA A 294 3.39 17.88 -31.62
N ASN A 295 3.99 18.74 -30.79
CA ASN A 295 3.98 18.60 -29.32
C ASN A 295 4.56 17.26 -28.81
N VAL A 296 5.68 16.84 -29.40
CA VAL A 296 6.40 15.64 -28.98
C VAL A 296 7.79 16.01 -28.45
N ILE A 297 8.24 15.30 -27.42
CA ILE A 297 9.60 15.41 -26.91
C ILE A 297 10.49 14.51 -27.75
N PRO A 298 11.47 15.06 -28.49
CA PRO A 298 12.36 14.24 -29.31
C PRO A 298 13.30 13.43 -28.46
N GLY A 299 13.56 12.19 -28.85
CA GLY A 299 14.48 11.34 -28.12
C GLY A 299 15.01 10.17 -28.94
N THR A 300 15.90 9.39 -28.33
CA THR A 300 16.49 8.18 -28.89
C THR A 300 16.24 7.01 -27.95
N VAL A 301 15.75 5.92 -28.48
CA VAL A 301 15.50 4.70 -27.70
C VAL A 301 16.84 4.12 -27.21
N ARG A 302 17.06 4.11 -25.90
CA ARG A 302 18.24 3.53 -25.25
C ARG A 302 18.04 2.04 -24.94
N MET A 303 16.83 1.66 -24.54
CA MET A 303 16.43 0.29 -24.18
C MET A 303 15.03 0.00 -24.70
N ALA A 304 14.82 -1.23 -25.12
CA ALA A 304 13.51 -1.79 -25.45
C ALA A 304 13.43 -3.20 -24.84
N ALA A 305 12.44 -3.45 -23.99
CA ALA A 305 12.23 -4.74 -23.31
C ALA A 305 10.78 -5.19 -23.51
N TYR A 306 10.60 -6.46 -23.89
CA TYR A 306 9.29 -7.10 -23.99
C TYR A 306 8.98 -7.83 -22.68
N LEU A 307 7.91 -7.48 -21.99
CA LEU A 307 7.50 -8.04 -20.71
C LEU A 307 6.27 -8.98 -20.80
N GLY A 308 5.86 -9.32 -22.02
CA GLY A 308 4.76 -10.25 -22.27
C GLY A 308 3.47 -9.54 -22.65
N ASP A 309 2.96 -8.66 -21.83
CA ASP A 309 1.72 -7.89 -22.03
C ASP A 309 1.96 -6.46 -22.54
N HIS A 310 3.20 -5.97 -22.47
CA HIS A 310 3.61 -4.66 -22.95
C HIS A 310 5.10 -4.61 -23.34
N MET A 311 5.47 -3.51 -24.00
CA MET A 311 6.85 -3.13 -24.24
C MET A 311 7.25 -2.00 -23.30
N GLU A 312 8.40 -2.11 -22.65
CA GLU A 312 9.04 -0.99 -21.95
C GLU A 312 10.16 -0.39 -22.78
N TYR A 313 10.17 0.94 -22.82
CA TYR A 313 11.23 1.70 -23.48
C TYR A 313 11.84 2.70 -22.51
N ALA A 314 13.18 2.79 -22.51
CA ALA A 314 13.89 3.92 -21.95
C ALA A 314 14.34 4.81 -23.14
N VAL A 315 13.90 6.05 -23.14
CA VAL A 315 14.18 7.04 -24.19
C VAL A 315 15.03 8.16 -23.61
N GLU A 316 16.20 8.39 -24.17
CA GLU A 316 17.08 9.51 -23.83
C GLU A 316 16.61 10.75 -24.61
N SER A 317 16.33 11.85 -23.89
CA SER A 317 15.88 13.12 -24.46
C SER A 317 16.57 14.30 -23.78
N ASP A 318 16.41 15.50 -24.36
CA ASP A 318 16.89 16.75 -23.73
C ASP A 318 16.19 17.08 -22.41
N ALA A 319 15.00 16.48 -22.16
CA ALA A 319 14.28 16.62 -20.91
C ALA A 319 14.69 15.60 -19.82
N GLY A 320 15.63 14.71 -20.13
CA GLY A 320 16.07 13.60 -19.33
C GLY A 320 15.69 12.25 -19.90
N GLU A 321 15.88 11.18 -19.14
CA GLU A 321 15.48 9.83 -19.50
C GLU A 321 13.98 9.65 -19.25
N LEU A 322 13.25 9.12 -20.24
CA LEU A 322 11.81 8.87 -20.20
C LEU A 322 11.55 7.37 -20.25
N PHE A 323 10.76 6.87 -19.31
CA PHE A 323 10.26 5.50 -19.30
C PHE A 323 8.87 5.46 -19.91
N VAL A 324 8.66 4.61 -20.92
CA VAL A 324 7.39 4.46 -21.66
C VAL A 324 6.95 3.00 -21.58
N ALA A 325 5.72 2.75 -21.11
CA ALA A 325 5.08 1.43 -21.09
C ALA A 325 4.02 1.38 -22.20
N ASP A 326 4.34 0.73 -23.33
CA ASP A 326 3.44 0.61 -24.47
C ASP A 326 2.66 -0.71 -24.45
N HIS A 327 1.41 -0.63 -24.01
CA HIS A 327 0.47 -1.77 -24.00
C HIS A 327 -0.20 -2.02 -25.38
N ARG A 328 -0.12 -1.06 -26.30
CA ARG A 328 -0.72 -1.19 -27.62
C ARG A 328 0.13 -2.06 -28.55
N MET A 329 1.45 -2.02 -28.37
CA MET A 329 2.46 -2.78 -29.14
C MET A 329 2.26 -2.70 -30.66
N THR A 330 1.70 -1.58 -31.15
CA THR A 330 1.39 -1.37 -32.57
C THR A 330 2.64 -1.21 -33.41
N HIS A 331 3.68 -0.62 -32.83
CA HIS A 331 4.98 -0.42 -33.48
C HIS A 331 6.09 -0.88 -32.52
N GLN A 332 7.04 -1.66 -33.03
CA GLN A 332 8.21 -2.05 -32.26
C GLN A 332 9.38 -1.15 -32.59
N HIS A 333 9.84 -0.40 -31.59
CA HIS A 333 11.06 0.39 -31.70
C HIS A 333 12.26 -0.41 -31.16
N ARG A 334 13.44 -0.13 -31.72
CA ARG A 334 14.70 -0.76 -31.34
C ARG A 334 15.64 0.26 -30.73
N ARG A 335 16.62 -0.22 -30.00
CA ARG A 335 17.71 0.62 -29.51
C ARG A 335 18.37 1.38 -30.66
N GLY A 336 18.49 2.70 -30.50
CA GLY A 336 19.03 3.61 -31.49
C GLY A 336 17.99 4.30 -32.38
N ASP A 337 16.73 3.87 -32.36
CA ASP A 337 15.67 4.52 -33.12
C ASP A 337 15.39 5.92 -32.57
N ARG A 338 15.27 6.89 -33.46
CA ARG A 338 14.84 8.26 -33.15
C ARG A 338 13.32 8.33 -33.12
N VAL A 339 12.77 8.76 -32.01
CA VAL A 339 11.33 8.80 -31.75
C VAL A 339 10.89 10.15 -31.19
N GLY A 340 9.61 10.46 -31.31
CA GLY A 340 8.95 11.48 -30.50
C GLY A 340 8.22 10.83 -29.34
N VAL A 341 8.32 11.40 -28.15
CA VAL A 341 7.53 10.98 -26.99
C VAL A 341 6.36 11.96 -26.84
N ARG A 342 5.16 11.47 -27.01
CA ARG A 342 3.92 12.23 -26.81
C ARG A 342 3.41 12.01 -25.41
N VAL A 343 3.05 13.09 -24.72
CA VAL A 343 2.45 13.07 -23.37
C VAL A 343 0.93 13.12 -23.51
N GLU A 344 0.23 12.17 -22.88
CA GLU A 344 -1.23 12.23 -22.69
C GLU A 344 -1.55 13.19 -21.54
N VAL A 345 -1.74 14.46 -21.87
CA VAL A 345 -1.81 15.57 -20.90
C VAL A 345 -2.96 15.50 -19.91
N GLU A 346 -4.06 14.81 -20.26
CA GLU A 346 -5.23 14.62 -19.39
C GLU A 346 -4.87 13.78 -18.14
N ASN A 347 -3.82 12.97 -18.25
CA ASN A 347 -3.32 12.07 -17.21
C ASN A 347 -1.97 12.53 -16.61
N ALA A 348 -1.57 13.77 -16.88
CA ALA A 348 -0.36 14.36 -16.36
C ALA A 348 -0.68 15.43 -15.32
N THR A 349 0.14 15.53 -14.27
CA THR A 349 -0.04 16.49 -13.18
C THR A 349 1.18 17.37 -13.03
N VAL A 350 0.97 18.70 -12.92
CA VAL A 350 2.04 19.65 -12.62
C VAL A 350 2.15 19.84 -11.13
N LEU A 351 3.33 19.56 -10.59
CA LEU A 351 3.65 19.61 -9.18
C LEU A 351 4.60 20.77 -8.87
N PRO A 352 4.60 21.31 -7.64
CA PRO A 352 5.61 22.29 -7.23
C PRO A 352 7.03 21.77 -7.46
N GLY A 353 7.93 22.65 -7.90
CA GLY A 353 9.34 22.33 -8.14
C GLY A 353 10.16 22.16 -6.88
#